data_ef65c3f956506a51302af531572f086a
#
_entry.id   ef65c3f956506a51302af531572f086a
#
_cell.length_a   1.000
_cell.length_b   1.000
_cell.length_c   1.000
_cell.angle_alpha   90.00
_cell.angle_beta   90.00
_cell.angle_gamma   90.00
#
_symmetry.space_group_name_H-M   'P 1'
#
loop_
_entity.id
_entity.type
_entity.pdbx_description
1 polymer ?
#
loop_
_entity_poly.entity_id
_entity_poly.type
_entity_poly.pdbx_seq_one_letter_code
_entity_poly.pdbx_strand_id
1 'polypeptide(L)'
;MRPIWNGTLAFGLVVIPVRLYAATQRQNVAFRLLHSECHSPVRYRKWCPACNLPLEPGEIARGYEYEKGRFVILTDEEVEAVPGPDAHKVEILDFVKLEDVDPVFFEKSYFLEPRDGAEKAYKLLLESMKQQGKVAVARVALRARETLAVVRTYKDSFIMLETMYWADEVRAGQELRVPEDAELDEREMKLAITLIETLSSEFEPEKYKSRQRQALEEIIQRKIQGKQIVAEPEKAPEVIDLMEALRRSVERAKTGNVAAGAGVTEAGGDAGSSPGSGLGGTVEEMGSGPAGR
;
A
#
# COMPACT_ATOMS: atom_id res chain seq x y z
N MET A 1 -16.70 15.41 -6.43
CA MET A 1 -15.65 14.43 -6.84
C MET A 1 -15.63 14.30 -8.35
N ARG A 2 -14.50 13.94 -8.98
CA ARG A 2 -14.44 13.66 -10.43
C ARG A 2 -14.53 12.14 -10.63
N PRO A 3 -15.42 11.64 -11.52
CA PRO A 3 -15.48 10.22 -11.81
C PRO A 3 -14.18 9.76 -12.49
N ILE A 4 -13.71 8.58 -12.09
CA ILE A 4 -12.50 7.97 -12.68
C ILE A 4 -12.84 6.94 -13.75
N TRP A 5 -14.08 6.45 -13.76
CA TRP A 5 -14.56 5.45 -14.70
C TRP A 5 -16.10 5.56 -14.84
N ASN A 6 -16.59 5.25 -16.04
CA ASN A 6 -18.02 5.19 -16.35
C ASN A 6 -18.30 3.86 -17.02
N GLY A 7 -19.37 3.19 -16.59
CA GLY A 7 -19.74 1.90 -17.14
C GLY A 7 -21.05 1.38 -16.56
N THR A 8 -21.16 0.07 -16.51
CA THR A 8 -22.35 -0.63 -16.06
C THR A 8 -21.98 -1.68 -15.01
N LEU A 9 -22.83 -1.83 -14.00
CA LEU A 9 -22.80 -2.94 -13.07
C LEU A 9 -23.83 -3.97 -13.56
N ALA A 10 -23.37 -5.16 -13.94
CA ALA A 10 -24.20 -6.21 -14.45
C ALA A 10 -24.46 -7.30 -13.40
N PHE A 11 -25.70 -7.61 -13.18
CA PHE A 11 -26.19 -8.61 -12.24
C PHE A 11 -27.22 -9.50 -12.96
N GLY A 12 -26.78 -10.63 -13.46
CA GLY A 12 -27.57 -11.44 -14.36
C GLY A 12 -27.99 -10.66 -15.60
N LEU A 13 -29.28 -10.51 -15.83
CA LEU A 13 -29.83 -9.71 -16.94
C LEU A 13 -30.06 -8.24 -16.56
N VAL A 14 -29.88 -7.88 -15.31
CA VAL A 14 -30.03 -6.48 -14.86
C VAL A 14 -28.74 -5.74 -15.11
N VAL A 15 -28.85 -4.60 -15.79
CA VAL A 15 -27.72 -3.72 -16.09
C VAL A 15 -27.99 -2.36 -15.45
N ILE A 16 -27.07 -1.91 -14.60
CA ILE A 16 -27.17 -0.67 -13.81
C ILE A 16 -26.07 0.27 -14.30
N PRO A 17 -26.36 1.33 -15.08
CA PRO A 17 -25.39 2.35 -15.43
C PRO A 17 -24.85 3.06 -14.18
N VAL A 18 -23.51 3.10 -14.03
CA VAL A 18 -22.85 3.65 -12.84
C VAL A 18 -21.62 4.49 -13.19
N ARG A 19 -21.23 5.34 -12.24
CA ARG A 19 -19.97 6.07 -12.22
C ARG A 19 -19.14 5.62 -11.02
N LEU A 20 -17.83 5.51 -11.20
CA LEU A 20 -16.89 5.10 -10.17
C LEU A 20 -16.07 6.30 -9.70
N TYR A 21 -15.96 6.47 -8.38
CA TYR A 21 -15.21 7.53 -7.73
C TYR A 21 -14.23 6.92 -6.72
N ALA A 22 -13.00 7.43 -6.65
CA ALA A 22 -12.07 6.99 -5.61
C ALA A 22 -12.63 7.31 -4.21
N ALA A 23 -12.75 6.30 -3.35
CA ALA A 23 -13.22 6.46 -1.98
C ALA A 23 -12.12 6.97 -1.04
N THR A 24 -10.86 6.82 -1.44
CA THR A 24 -9.70 7.21 -0.64
C THR A 24 -8.81 8.18 -1.42
N GLN A 25 -8.19 9.11 -0.69
CA GLN A 25 -7.21 10.03 -1.22
C GLN A 25 -5.98 10.03 -0.31
N ARG A 26 -4.81 9.82 -0.88
CA ARG A 26 -3.55 9.94 -0.14
C ARG A 26 -3.31 11.41 0.22
N GLN A 27 -3.16 11.68 1.50
CA GLN A 27 -2.85 13.01 2.06
C GLN A 27 -1.36 13.15 2.35
N ASN A 28 -0.50 12.79 1.38
CA ASN A 28 0.94 12.93 1.54
C ASN A 28 1.38 14.33 1.11
N VAL A 29 2.38 14.90 1.83
CA VAL A 29 3.06 16.10 1.36
C VAL A 29 3.84 15.74 0.09
N ALA A 30 3.44 16.32 -1.03
CA ALA A 30 4.07 16.05 -2.32
C ALA A 30 5.27 17.02 -2.53
N PHE A 31 6.45 16.46 -2.73
CA PHE A 31 7.64 17.21 -3.09
C PHE A 31 7.88 17.16 -4.59
N ARG A 32 8.28 18.29 -5.17
CA ARG A 32 8.84 18.32 -6.52
C ARG A 32 10.35 18.31 -6.41
N LEU A 33 11.01 17.48 -7.21
CA LEU A 33 12.47 17.51 -7.29
C LEU A 33 12.92 18.77 -8.02
N LEU A 34 13.81 19.50 -7.39
CA LEU A 34 14.38 20.72 -7.91
C LEU A 34 15.89 20.56 -8.07
N HIS A 35 16.49 21.25 -9.05
CA HIS A 35 17.92 21.34 -9.17
C HIS A 35 18.49 22.13 -7.99
N SER A 36 19.53 21.63 -7.34
CA SER A 36 20.05 22.18 -6.08
C SER A 36 20.54 23.62 -6.20
N GLU A 37 21.07 24.00 -7.35
CA GLU A 37 21.66 25.35 -7.56
C GLU A 37 20.63 26.38 -8.03
N CYS A 38 19.83 26.04 -9.06
CA CYS A 38 18.93 27.01 -9.68
C CYS A 38 17.46 26.84 -9.24
N HIS A 39 17.14 25.84 -8.41
CA HIS A 39 15.81 25.50 -7.90
C HIS A 39 14.76 25.29 -8.98
N SER A 40 15.15 25.03 -10.23
CA SER A 40 14.24 24.71 -11.32
C SER A 40 13.73 23.27 -11.21
N PRO A 41 12.44 22.99 -11.56
CA PRO A 41 11.90 21.65 -11.53
C PRO A 41 12.65 20.71 -12.48
N VAL A 42 13.04 19.54 -11.97
CA VAL A 42 13.68 18.48 -12.74
C VAL A 42 12.65 17.80 -13.65
N ARG A 43 13.05 17.53 -14.90
CA ARG A 43 12.26 16.76 -15.87
C ARG A 43 12.94 15.43 -16.17
N TYR A 44 12.15 14.36 -16.30
CA TYR A 44 12.65 13.05 -16.68
C TYR A 44 12.55 12.87 -18.19
N ARG A 45 13.61 12.34 -18.79
CA ARG A 45 13.62 11.87 -20.18
C ARG A 45 13.93 10.38 -20.18
N LYS A 46 13.26 9.61 -21.03
CA LYS A 46 13.60 8.23 -21.26
C LYS A 46 14.90 8.17 -22.04
N TRP A 47 15.79 7.28 -21.68
CA TRP A 47 17.14 7.19 -22.21
C TRP A 47 17.50 5.75 -22.52
N CYS A 48 18.08 5.49 -23.69
CA CYS A 48 18.65 4.19 -24.02
C CYS A 48 20.13 4.15 -23.64
N PRO A 49 20.55 3.34 -22.66
CA PRO A 49 21.96 3.30 -22.25
C PRO A 49 22.88 2.69 -23.30
N ALA A 50 22.36 1.75 -24.13
CA ALA A 50 23.14 1.09 -25.19
C ALA A 50 23.43 2.04 -26.37
N CYS A 51 22.42 2.82 -26.79
CA CYS A 51 22.54 3.75 -27.90
C CYS A 51 23.01 5.15 -27.47
N ASN A 52 23.08 5.40 -26.15
CA ASN A 52 23.46 6.67 -25.54
C ASN A 52 22.64 7.88 -26.05
N LEU A 53 21.33 7.73 -26.23
CA LEU A 53 20.44 8.79 -26.72
C LEU A 53 19.10 8.82 -25.99
N PRO A 54 18.43 9.99 -25.92
CA PRO A 54 17.07 10.10 -25.40
C PRO A 54 16.08 9.45 -26.38
N LEU A 55 15.03 8.82 -25.84
CA LEU A 55 13.98 8.13 -26.61
C LEU A 55 12.69 8.92 -26.63
N GLU A 56 12.08 9.01 -27.80
CA GLU A 56 10.71 9.48 -27.97
C GLU A 56 9.71 8.34 -27.69
N PRO A 57 8.45 8.64 -27.37
CA PRO A 57 7.44 7.62 -27.02
C PRO A 57 7.27 6.52 -28.07
N GLY A 58 7.37 6.85 -29.37
CA GLY A 58 7.23 5.89 -30.48
C GLY A 58 8.44 4.98 -30.70
N GLU A 59 9.57 5.24 -30.06
CA GLU A 59 10.80 4.44 -30.15
C GLU A 59 10.89 3.36 -29.06
N ILE A 60 9.84 3.20 -28.25
CA ILE A 60 9.83 2.32 -27.08
C ILE A 60 8.92 1.14 -27.37
N ALA A 61 9.51 -0.05 -27.49
CA ALA A 61 8.79 -1.30 -27.63
C ALA A 61 8.48 -1.93 -26.26
N ARG A 62 7.44 -2.76 -26.21
CA ARG A 62 7.13 -3.60 -25.04
C ARG A 62 7.86 -4.92 -25.17
N GLY A 63 8.69 -5.24 -24.18
CA GLY A 63 9.41 -6.52 -24.12
C GLY A 63 9.03 -7.32 -22.87
N TYR A 64 8.71 -8.60 -23.05
CA TYR A 64 8.56 -9.56 -21.96
C TYR A 64 9.87 -10.34 -21.81
N GLU A 65 10.48 -10.26 -20.61
CA GLU A 65 11.70 -11.01 -20.30
C GLU A 65 11.32 -12.44 -19.90
N TYR A 66 11.60 -13.43 -20.78
CA TYR A 66 11.30 -14.83 -20.51
C TYR A 66 12.50 -15.60 -19.95
N GLU A 67 13.71 -15.12 -20.20
CA GLU A 67 14.97 -15.55 -19.59
C GLU A 67 15.83 -14.32 -19.34
N LYS A 68 16.73 -14.38 -18.37
CA LYS A 68 17.62 -13.27 -18.03
C LYS A 68 18.35 -12.70 -19.26
N GLY A 69 18.01 -11.46 -19.60
CA GLY A 69 18.57 -10.75 -20.75
C GLY A 69 17.96 -11.13 -22.12
N ARG A 70 16.92 -11.98 -22.16
CA ARG A 70 16.21 -12.35 -23.39
C ARG A 70 14.77 -11.84 -23.37
N PHE A 71 14.42 -11.08 -24.39
CA PHE A 71 13.12 -10.42 -24.47
C PHE A 71 12.35 -10.87 -25.71
N VAL A 72 11.05 -11.12 -25.53
CA VAL A 72 10.08 -11.17 -26.63
C VAL A 72 9.45 -9.80 -26.76
N ILE A 73 9.49 -9.22 -27.94
CA ILE A 73 8.85 -7.94 -28.22
C ILE A 73 7.40 -8.21 -28.58
N LEU A 74 6.50 -7.54 -27.88
CA LEU A 74 5.06 -7.58 -28.13
C LEU A 74 4.64 -6.28 -28.83
N THR A 75 3.94 -6.39 -29.93
CA THR A 75 3.35 -5.24 -30.61
C THR A 75 2.06 -4.81 -29.91
N ASP A 76 1.68 -3.55 -30.08
CA ASP A 76 0.42 -3.06 -29.51
C ASP A 76 -0.78 -3.83 -30.08
N GLU A 77 -0.71 -4.24 -31.35
CA GLU A 77 -1.74 -5.06 -32.04
C GLU A 77 -1.89 -6.44 -31.40
N GLU A 78 -0.77 -7.10 -31.04
CA GLU A 78 -0.78 -8.41 -30.36
C GLU A 78 -1.38 -8.30 -28.95
N VAL A 79 -1.08 -7.22 -28.24
CA VAL A 79 -1.63 -6.98 -26.89
C VAL A 79 -3.13 -6.66 -26.97
N GLU A 80 -3.57 -5.88 -27.95
CA GLU A 80 -4.97 -5.56 -28.18
C GLU A 80 -5.81 -6.74 -28.70
N ALA A 81 -5.18 -7.70 -29.39
CA ALA A 81 -5.84 -8.92 -29.87
C ALA A 81 -6.14 -9.92 -28.73
N VAL A 82 -5.53 -9.75 -27.55
CA VAL A 82 -5.86 -10.58 -26.37
C VAL A 82 -7.29 -10.27 -25.94
N PRO A 83 -8.20 -11.27 -25.85
CA PRO A 83 -9.55 -11.05 -25.36
C PRO A 83 -9.51 -10.46 -23.97
N GLY A 84 -9.76 -9.17 -23.86
CA GLY A 84 -9.85 -8.46 -22.60
C GLY A 84 -11.29 -8.43 -22.06
N PRO A 85 -11.48 -8.18 -20.76
CA PRO A 85 -12.80 -7.94 -20.21
C PRO A 85 -13.38 -6.66 -20.81
N ASP A 86 -14.71 -6.58 -20.86
CA ASP A 86 -15.39 -5.35 -21.28
C ASP A 86 -14.96 -4.18 -20.38
N ALA A 87 -14.25 -3.21 -20.99
CA ALA A 87 -13.67 -2.06 -20.27
C ALA A 87 -14.72 -1.19 -19.56
N HIS A 88 -16.00 -1.40 -19.86
CA HIS A 88 -17.12 -0.62 -19.33
C HIS A 88 -18.09 -1.44 -18.47
N LYS A 89 -17.72 -2.67 -18.08
CA LYS A 89 -18.60 -3.56 -17.33
C LYS A 89 -17.95 -3.99 -16.00
N VAL A 90 -18.72 -3.90 -14.93
CA VAL A 90 -18.52 -4.63 -13.68
C VAL A 90 -19.45 -5.83 -13.71
N GLU A 91 -18.93 -7.01 -13.78
CA GLU A 91 -19.72 -8.23 -13.88
C GLU A 91 -19.75 -8.96 -12.53
N ILE A 92 -20.92 -9.02 -11.92
CA ILE A 92 -21.12 -9.80 -10.69
C ILE A 92 -21.13 -11.29 -11.05
N LEU A 93 -20.31 -12.04 -10.34
CA LEU A 93 -20.14 -13.49 -10.51
C LEU A 93 -20.91 -14.26 -9.44
N ASP A 94 -20.68 -13.94 -8.16
CA ASP A 94 -21.19 -14.64 -7.01
C ASP A 94 -21.58 -13.70 -5.87
N PHE A 95 -22.33 -14.23 -4.88
CA PHE A 95 -22.63 -13.54 -3.63
C PHE A 95 -22.12 -14.38 -2.44
N VAL A 96 -21.24 -13.79 -1.64
CA VAL A 96 -20.60 -14.42 -0.48
C VAL A 96 -20.85 -13.60 0.78
N LYS A 97 -20.51 -14.12 1.96
CA LYS A 97 -20.46 -13.30 3.18
C LYS A 97 -19.18 -12.49 3.20
N LEU A 98 -19.23 -11.27 3.75
CA LEU A 98 -18.04 -10.43 3.87
C LEU A 98 -16.97 -11.08 4.76
N GLU A 99 -17.36 -11.80 5.79
CA GLU A 99 -16.47 -12.51 6.71
C GLU A 99 -15.66 -13.64 6.05
N ASP A 100 -16.14 -14.17 4.90
CA ASP A 100 -15.44 -15.20 4.13
C ASP A 100 -14.30 -14.61 3.27
N VAL A 101 -14.23 -13.27 3.14
CA VAL A 101 -13.21 -12.58 2.36
C VAL A 101 -12.15 -12.03 3.29
N ASP A 102 -10.96 -12.66 3.28
CA ASP A 102 -9.84 -12.19 4.10
C ASP A 102 -9.41 -10.78 3.69
N PRO A 103 -9.18 -9.86 4.65
CA PRO A 103 -8.73 -8.49 4.37
C PRO A 103 -7.47 -8.38 3.52
N VAL A 104 -6.61 -9.40 3.48
CA VAL A 104 -5.38 -9.44 2.67
C VAL A 104 -5.67 -9.27 1.17
N PHE A 105 -6.86 -9.65 0.72
CA PHE A 105 -7.24 -9.52 -0.68
C PHE A 105 -7.58 -8.09 -1.10
N PHE A 106 -7.97 -7.20 -0.19
CA PHE A 106 -8.42 -5.86 -0.57
C PHE A 106 -7.26 -4.93 -0.98
N GLU A 107 -7.43 -4.22 -2.10
CA GLU A 107 -6.42 -3.28 -2.61
C GLU A 107 -6.90 -1.82 -2.52
N LYS A 108 -8.01 -1.46 -3.20
CA LYS A 108 -8.52 -0.09 -3.30
C LYS A 108 -10.03 -0.05 -3.27
N SER A 109 -10.56 1.01 -2.66
CA SER A 109 -11.99 1.22 -2.50
C SER A 109 -12.49 2.36 -3.38
N TYR A 110 -13.68 2.17 -3.94
CA TYR A 110 -14.35 3.11 -4.82
C TYR A 110 -15.84 3.23 -4.46
N PHE A 111 -16.42 4.42 -4.61
CA PHE A 111 -17.86 4.61 -4.54
C PHE A 111 -18.49 4.37 -5.91
N LEU A 112 -19.63 3.70 -5.94
CA LEU A 112 -20.48 3.54 -7.10
C LEU A 112 -21.67 4.50 -6.98
N GLU A 113 -21.85 5.36 -7.97
CA GLU A 113 -22.99 6.26 -8.10
C GLU A 113 -23.85 5.82 -9.29
N PRO A 114 -25.18 5.69 -9.14
CA PRO A 114 -26.05 5.40 -10.28
C PRO A 114 -26.08 6.60 -11.24
N ARG A 115 -26.17 6.31 -12.53
CA ARG A 115 -26.46 7.34 -13.53
C ARG A 115 -27.96 7.57 -13.63
N ASP A 116 -28.33 8.70 -14.23
CA ASP A 116 -29.72 9.10 -14.41
C ASP A 116 -30.57 7.96 -15.02
N GLY A 117 -31.68 7.63 -14.36
CA GLY A 117 -32.58 6.54 -14.74
C GLY A 117 -32.20 5.15 -14.18
N ALA A 118 -31.07 5.02 -13.48
CA ALA A 118 -30.63 3.76 -12.88
C ALA A 118 -30.94 3.65 -11.37
N GLU A 119 -31.51 4.68 -10.76
CA GLU A 119 -31.67 4.80 -9.31
C GLU A 119 -32.49 3.67 -8.71
N LYS A 120 -33.57 3.26 -9.38
CA LYS A 120 -34.44 2.17 -8.90
C LYS A 120 -33.71 0.84 -8.84
N ALA A 121 -32.98 0.50 -9.91
CA ALA A 121 -32.22 -0.75 -9.99
C ALA A 121 -31.06 -0.77 -9.00
N TYR A 122 -30.37 0.38 -8.85
CA TYR A 122 -29.31 0.55 -7.86
C TYR A 122 -29.83 0.36 -6.44
N LYS A 123 -30.94 1.01 -6.09
CA LYS A 123 -31.55 0.89 -4.75
C LYS A 123 -32.03 -0.53 -4.49
N LEU A 124 -32.60 -1.21 -5.49
CA LEU A 124 -33.02 -2.60 -5.36
C LEU A 124 -31.82 -3.50 -5.00
N LEU A 125 -30.70 -3.38 -5.72
CA LEU A 125 -29.49 -4.14 -5.43
C LEU A 125 -28.95 -3.83 -4.02
N LEU A 126 -28.86 -2.54 -3.67
CA LEU A 126 -28.40 -2.09 -2.34
C LEU A 126 -29.21 -2.75 -1.22
N GLU A 127 -30.53 -2.61 -1.28
CA GLU A 127 -31.44 -3.14 -0.24
C GLU A 127 -31.43 -4.68 -0.20
N SER A 128 -31.35 -5.34 -1.36
CA SER A 128 -31.27 -6.80 -1.43
C SER A 128 -29.99 -7.33 -0.78
N MET A 129 -28.85 -6.70 -1.05
CA MET A 129 -27.57 -7.08 -0.43
C MET A 129 -27.59 -6.86 1.07
N LYS A 130 -28.17 -5.75 1.55
CA LYS A 130 -28.36 -5.49 2.99
C LYS A 130 -29.21 -6.54 3.67
N GLN A 131 -30.37 -6.86 3.12
CA GLN A 131 -31.29 -7.86 3.69
C GLN A 131 -30.66 -9.25 3.76
N GLN A 132 -29.86 -9.62 2.77
CA GLN A 132 -29.19 -10.92 2.72
C GLN A 132 -27.87 -10.95 3.52
N GLY A 133 -27.35 -9.81 3.96
CA GLY A 133 -26.04 -9.71 4.62
C GLY A 133 -24.89 -10.21 3.75
N LYS A 134 -25.01 -10.07 2.41
CA LYS A 134 -24.05 -10.59 1.44
C LYS A 134 -23.39 -9.46 0.66
N VAL A 135 -22.18 -9.76 0.17
CA VAL A 135 -21.41 -8.96 -0.77
C VAL A 135 -21.28 -9.70 -2.08
N ALA A 136 -21.14 -8.98 -3.18
CA ALA A 136 -20.98 -9.58 -4.50
C ALA A 136 -19.51 -9.64 -4.89
N VAL A 137 -19.06 -10.82 -5.34
CA VAL A 137 -17.76 -10.96 -6.03
C VAL A 137 -17.97 -10.62 -7.50
N ALA A 138 -17.10 -9.79 -8.05
CA ALA A 138 -17.23 -9.27 -9.40
C ALA A 138 -15.87 -9.20 -10.11
N ARG A 139 -15.91 -9.12 -11.44
CA ARG A 139 -14.79 -8.73 -12.29
C ARG A 139 -15.00 -7.35 -12.87
N VAL A 140 -13.95 -6.59 -12.96
CA VAL A 140 -13.96 -5.24 -13.54
C VAL A 140 -12.70 -4.97 -14.34
N ALA A 141 -12.81 -4.29 -15.46
CA ALA A 141 -11.66 -3.77 -16.15
C ALA A 141 -11.40 -2.31 -15.75
N LEU A 142 -10.30 -2.08 -15.06
CA LEU A 142 -9.83 -0.75 -14.71
C LEU A 142 -8.48 -0.50 -15.37
N ARG A 143 -8.40 0.58 -16.18
CA ARG A 143 -7.16 0.95 -16.89
C ARG A 143 -6.60 -0.17 -17.77
N ALA A 144 -7.47 -0.83 -18.52
CA ALA A 144 -7.16 -1.96 -19.41
C ALA A 144 -6.59 -3.22 -18.70
N ARG A 145 -6.81 -3.34 -17.39
CA ARG A 145 -6.44 -4.53 -16.62
C ARG A 145 -7.70 -5.12 -15.98
N GLU A 146 -7.88 -6.44 -16.17
CA GLU A 146 -8.88 -7.20 -15.43
C GLU A 146 -8.49 -7.28 -13.96
N THR A 147 -9.46 -7.05 -13.08
CA THR A 147 -9.26 -7.03 -11.65
C THR A 147 -10.45 -7.69 -10.98
N LEU A 148 -10.18 -8.54 -10.00
CA LEU A 148 -11.20 -9.06 -9.11
C LEU A 148 -11.69 -7.93 -8.20
N ALA A 149 -12.97 -7.95 -7.84
CA ALA A 149 -13.54 -6.93 -6.96
C ALA A 149 -14.64 -7.51 -6.07
N VAL A 150 -14.86 -6.85 -4.93
CA VAL A 150 -16.06 -7.04 -4.11
C VAL A 150 -16.93 -5.79 -4.21
N VAL A 151 -18.21 -6.01 -4.45
CA VAL A 151 -19.24 -4.98 -4.39
C VAL A 151 -20.01 -5.16 -3.10
N ARG A 152 -20.02 -4.15 -2.23
CA ARG A 152 -20.67 -4.20 -0.92
C ARG A 152 -21.42 -2.91 -0.57
N THR A 153 -22.26 -2.99 0.43
CA THR A 153 -22.93 -1.82 0.99
C THR A 153 -22.00 -1.06 1.95
N TYR A 154 -22.12 0.26 2.01
CA TYR A 154 -21.37 1.11 2.91
C TYR A 154 -22.28 2.16 3.56
N LYS A 155 -22.24 2.25 4.89
CA LYS A 155 -23.04 3.16 5.71
C LYS A 155 -24.52 3.19 5.31
N ASP A 156 -25.04 2.04 4.92
CA ASP A 156 -26.45 1.84 4.51
C ASP A 156 -26.97 2.71 3.35
N SER A 157 -26.12 3.49 2.73
CA SER A 157 -26.52 4.47 1.71
C SER A 157 -25.82 4.33 0.37
N PHE A 158 -24.67 3.68 0.36
CA PHE A 158 -23.82 3.59 -0.83
C PHE A 158 -23.48 2.14 -1.17
N ILE A 159 -23.31 1.88 -2.45
CA ILE A 159 -22.60 0.70 -2.94
C ILE A 159 -21.13 1.09 -3.14
N MET A 160 -20.23 0.29 -2.62
CA MET A 160 -18.79 0.40 -2.85
C MET A 160 -18.31 -0.77 -3.70
N LEU A 161 -17.31 -0.50 -4.50
CA LEU A 161 -16.51 -1.51 -5.19
C LEU A 161 -15.10 -1.47 -4.59
N GLU A 162 -14.61 -2.61 -4.15
CA GLU A 162 -13.24 -2.77 -3.64
C GLU A 162 -12.48 -3.71 -4.55
N THR A 163 -11.42 -3.22 -5.20
CA THR A 163 -10.54 -4.09 -6.00
C THR A 163 -9.80 -5.06 -5.10
N MET A 164 -9.56 -6.24 -5.62
CA MET A 164 -8.92 -7.34 -4.90
C MET A 164 -7.76 -7.90 -5.71
N TYR A 165 -6.79 -8.44 -5.00
CA TYR A 165 -5.77 -9.30 -5.57
C TYR A 165 -6.35 -10.64 -6.00
N TRP A 166 -5.78 -11.25 -7.03
CA TRP A 166 -6.04 -12.64 -7.36
C TRP A 166 -5.39 -13.57 -6.34
N ALA A 167 -5.86 -14.80 -6.23
CA ALA A 167 -5.35 -15.76 -5.24
C ALA A 167 -3.85 -16.07 -5.42
N ASP A 168 -3.35 -16.02 -6.65
CA ASP A 168 -1.94 -16.21 -7.01
C ASP A 168 -1.06 -14.97 -6.76
N GLU A 169 -1.67 -13.79 -6.56
CA GLU A 169 -0.97 -12.56 -6.17
C GLU A 169 -0.75 -12.48 -4.64
N VAL A 170 -1.51 -13.26 -3.85
CA VAL A 170 -1.37 -13.31 -2.39
C VAL A 170 -0.30 -14.33 -1.99
N ARG A 171 0.75 -13.85 -1.33
CA ARG A 171 1.85 -14.72 -0.89
C ARG A 171 1.41 -15.62 0.26
N ALA A 172 1.67 -16.91 0.16
CA ALA A 172 1.50 -17.84 1.26
C ALA A 172 2.61 -17.59 2.30
N GLY A 173 2.23 -17.33 3.56
CA GLY A 173 3.17 -17.09 4.66
C GLY A 173 3.99 -18.32 5.10
N GLN A 174 3.97 -19.42 4.36
CA GLN A 174 4.62 -20.70 4.71
C GLN A 174 6.16 -20.62 4.81
N GLU A 175 6.76 -19.60 4.19
CA GLU A 175 8.22 -19.38 4.29
C GLU A 175 8.62 -18.63 5.57
N LEU A 176 7.64 -18.11 6.33
CA LEU A 176 7.89 -17.36 7.55
C LEU A 176 8.07 -18.33 8.73
N ARG A 177 9.13 -18.12 9.50
CA ARG A 177 9.34 -18.86 10.75
C ARG A 177 8.49 -18.22 11.83
N VAL A 178 7.41 -18.91 12.21
CA VAL A 178 6.60 -18.53 13.38
C VAL A 178 7.11 -19.37 14.56
N PRO A 179 7.43 -18.79 15.71
CA PRO A 179 7.85 -19.55 16.89
C PRO A 179 6.63 -20.28 17.48
N GLU A 180 6.46 -21.56 17.12
CA GLU A 180 5.35 -22.40 17.61
C GLU A 180 5.64 -22.95 19.02
N ASP A 181 6.93 -23.09 19.39
CA ASP A 181 7.37 -23.75 20.61
C ASP A 181 7.85 -22.78 21.71
N ALA A 182 7.42 -21.50 21.67
CA ALA A 182 7.79 -20.57 22.72
C ALA A 182 7.03 -20.86 24.02
N GLU A 183 7.75 -21.21 25.08
CA GLU A 183 7.15 -21.37 26.41
C GLU A 183 6.67 -20.01 26.94
N LEU A 184 5.37 -19.91 27.26
CA LEU A 184 4.76 -18.70 27.80
C LEU A 184 4.52 -18.89 29.31
N ASP A 185 5.00 -17.95 30.12
CA ASP A 185 4.69 -17.88 31.56
C ASP A 185 3.23 -17.41 31.76
N GLU A 186 2.50 -18.11 32.64
CA GLU A 186 1.10 -17.73 32.93
C GLU A 186 0.94 -16.31 33.48
N ARG A 187 1.95 -15.79 34.18
CA ARG A 187 1.94 -14.43 34.75
C ARG A 187 2.14 -13.39 33.67
N GLU A 188 3.02 -13.67 32.69
CA GLU A 188 3.23 -12.83 31.51
C GLU A 188 1.97 -12.79 30.67
N MET A 189 1.33 -13.93 30.43
CA MET A 189 0.07 -14.03 29.70
C MET A 189 -1.04 -13.21 30.39
N LYS A 190 -1.21 -13.31 31.70
CA LYS A 190 -2.21 -12.53 32.44
C LYS A 190 -1.96 -11.03 32.37
N LEU A 191 -0.69 -10.60 32.45
CA LEU A 191 -0.34 -9.18 32.31
C LEU A 191 -0.59 -8.68 30.89
N ALA A 192 -0.27 -9.47 29.87
CA ALA A 192 -0.53 -9.14 28.45
C ALA A 192 -2.04 -9.01 28.19
N ILE A 193 -2.86 -9.94 28.68
CA ILE A 193 -4.32 -9.86 28.57
C ILE A 193 -4.85 -8.59 29.26
N THR A 194 -4.40 -8.31 30.49
CA THR A 194 -4.82 -7.11 31.21
C THR A 194 -4.45 -5.82 30.46
N LEU A 195 -3.28 -5.80 29.82
CA LEU A 195 -2.86 -4.67 28.99
C LEU A 195 -3.76 -4.50 27.77
N ILE A 196 -4.05 -5.60 27.06
CA ILE A 196 -4.96 -5.59 25.91
C ILE A 196 -6.33 -5.07 26.32
N GLU A 197 -6.91 -5.58 27.40
CA GLU A 197 -8.21 -5.13 27.93
C GLU A 197 -8.20 -3.64 28.27
N THR A 198 -7.12 -3.16 28.92
CA THR A 198 -6.99 -1.74 29.32
C THR A 198 -6.85 -0.81 28.10
N LEU A 199 -6.24 -1.29 27.02
CA LEU A 199 -6.06 -0.54 25.76
C LEU A 199 -7.22 -0.71 24.77
N SER A 200 -8.14 -1.66 25.03
CA SER A 200 -9.28 -1.92 24.16
C SER A 200 -10.26 -0.74 24.17
N SER A 201 -10.58 -0.26 22.98
CA SER A 201 -11.55 0.82 22.76
C SER A 201 -12.25 0.64 21.42
N GLU A 202 -13.35 1.34 21.21
CA GLU A 202 -13.98 1.40 19.90
C GLU A 202 -13.06 2.07 18.88
N PHE A 203 -13.11 1.58 17.65
CA PHE A 203 -12.31 2.13 16.55
C PHE A 203 -12.88 3.46 16.08
N GLU A 204 -12.22 4.54 16.45
CA GLU A 204 -12.50 5.91 16.01
C GLU A 204 -11.37 6.39 15.09
N PRO A 205 -11.53 6.36 13.75
CA PRO A 205 -10.46 6.71 12.80
C PRO A 205 -9.84 8.08 13.02
N GLU A 206 -10.61 9.02 13.53
CA GLU A 206 -10.21 10.41 13.74
C GLU A 206 -9.16 10.58 14.84
N LYS A 207 -9.05 9.61 15.75
CA LYS A 207 -8.02 9.58 16.80
C LYS A 207 -6.61 9.32 16.23
N TYR A 208 -6.53 8.64 15.06
CA TYR A 208 -5.26 8.20 14.47
C TYR A 208 -4.77 9.19 13.42
N LYS A 209 -3.89 10.11 13.84
CA LYS A 209 -3.30 11.13 12.95
C LYS A 209 -1.84 10.82 12.66
N SER A 210 -1.40 11.10 11.43
CA SER A 210 0.01 10.96 11.06
C SER A 210 0.85 12.05 11.71
N ARG A 211 1.65 11.69 12.72
CA ARG A 211 2.60 12.58 13.38
C ARG A 211 3.65 13.12 12.41
N GLN A 212 4.16 12.27 11.54
CA GLN A 212 5.16 12.65 10.53
C GLN A 212 4.61 13.75 9.60
N ARG A 213 3.35 13.60 9.14
CA ARG A 213 2.72 14.62 8.29
C ARG A 213 2.56 15.95 9.03
N GLN A 214 2.09 15.93 10.28
CA GLN A 214 1.95 17.13 11.09
C GLN A 214 3.30 17.85 11.30
N ALA A 215 4.33 17.10 11.70
CA ALA A 215 5.67 17.65 11.89
C ALA A 215 6.24 18.24 10.58
N LEU A 216 6.00 17.56 9.45
CA LEU A 216 6.45 18.05 8.15
C LEU A 216 5.72 19.31 7.71
N GLU A 217 4.40 19.38 7.91
CA GLU A 217 3.59 20.57 7.66
C GLU A 217 4.06 21.75 8.52
N GLU A 218 4.38 21.52 9.81
CA GLU A 218 4.94 22.53 10.69
C GLU A 218 6.31 23.05 10.22
N ILE A 219 7.20 22.15 9.76
CA ILE A 219 8.51 22.53 9.20
C ILE A 219 8.32 23.39 7.96
N ILE A 220 7.42 22.99 7.06
CA ILE A 220 7.10 23.75 5.84
C ILE A 220 6.58 25.14 6.20
N GLN A 221 5.63 25.23 7.13
CA GLN A 221 5.05 26.49 7.56
C GLN A 221 6.09 27.41 8.21
N ARG A 222 6.98 26.87 9.06
CA ARG A 222 8.11 27.65 9.65
C ARG A 222 9.06 28.17 8.59
N LYS A 223 9.38 27.36 7.57
CA LYS A 223 10.23 27.78 6.44
C LYS A 223 9.57 28.86 5.59
N ILE A 224 8.27 28.73 5.30
CA ILE A 224 7.51 29.77 4.58
C ILE A 224 7.53 31.10 5.34
N GLN A 225 7.47 31.06 6.67
CA GLN A 225 7.52 32.25 7.52
C GLN A 225 8.95 32.80 7.76
N GLY A 226 9.99 32.24 7.12
CA GLY A 226 11.38 32.66 7.26
C GLY A 226 12.04 32.33 8.62
N LYS A 227 11.43 31.45 9.43
CA LYS A 227 11.96 31.05 10.74
C LYS A 227 12.98 29.91 10.58
N GLN A 228 14.14 30.00 11.23
CA GLN A 228 15.13 28.94 11.29
C GLN A 228 14.57 27.74 12.10
N ILE A 229 14.83 26.52 11.61
CA ILE A 229 14.41 25.29 12.28
C ILE A 229 15.56 24.78 13.14
N VAL A 230 15.32 24.68 14.44
CA VAL A 230 16.20 23.95 15.37
C VAL A 230 15.54 22.59 15.61
N ALA A 231 16.18 21.50 15.14
CA ALA A 231 15.74 20.15 15.42
C ALA A 231 16.34 19.70 16.77
N GLU A 232 15.49 19.32 17.73
CA GLU A 232 15.94 18.59 18.92
C GLU A 232 16.13 17.11 18.56
N PRO A 233 17.26 16.49 18.95
CA PRO A 233 17.48 15.06 18.70
C PRO A 233 16.54 14.21 19.56
N GLU A 234 15.82 13.28 18.95
CA GLU A 234 15.05 12.26 19.66
C GLU A 234 16.00 11.36 20.47
N LYS A 235 15.64 11.15 21.74
CA LYS A 235 16.35 10.17 22.60
C LYS A 235 16.04 8.75 22.15
N ALA A 236 17.09 7.94 21.98
CA ALA A 236 16.94 6.51 21.71
C ALA A 236 16.19 5.79 22.85
N PRO A 237 15.32 4.82 22.56
CA PRO A 237 14.61 4.05 23.57
C PRO A 237 15.60 3.17 24.38
N GLU A 238 15.43 3.14 25.70
CA GLU A 238 16.17 2.25 26.59
C GLU A 238 15.64 0.82 26.43
N VAL A 239 16.56 -0.15 26.38
CA VAL A 239 16.23 -1.58 26.40
C VAL A 239 15.83 -1.97 27.82
N ILE A 240 14.57 -2.34 28.00
CA ILE A 240 13.98 -2.70 29.30
C ILE A 240 13.59 -4.19 29.25
N ASP A 241 13.72 -4.91 30.37
CA ASP A 241 13.22 -6.29 30.52
C ASP A 241 11.70 -6.37 30.22
N LEU A 242 11.28 -7.47 29.58
CA LEU A 242 9.90 -7.67 29.13
C LEU A 242 8.87 -7.50 30.25
N MET A 243 9.12 -8.06 31.42
CA MET A 243 8.22 -7.96 32.58
C MET A 243 8.10 -6.51 33.10
N GLU A 244 9.20 -5.80 33.12
CA GLU A 244 9.21 -4.39 33.53
C GLU A 244 8.53 -3.51 32.50
N ALA A 245 8.74 -3.77 31.19
CA ALA A 245 8.06 -3.07 30.11
C ALA A 245 6.54 -3.27 30.15
N LEU A 246 6.06 -4.48 30.37
CA LEU A 246 4.64 -4.80 30.53
C LEU A 246 4.03 -4.09 31.76
N ARG A 247 4.68 -4.15 32.91
CA ARG A 247 4.20 -3.45 34.14
C ARG A 247 4.10 -1.94 33.91
N ARG A 248 5.13 -1.31 33.38
CA ARG A 248 5.14 0.13 33.07
C ARG A 248 4.05 0.52 32.06
N SER A 249 3.79 -0.36 31.07
CA SER A 249 2.74 -0.12 30.08
C SER A 249 1.34 -0.19 30.67
N VAL A 250 1.05 -1.16 31.53
CA VAL A 250 -0.22 -1.26 32.26
C VAL A 250 -0.44 -0.05 33.18
N GLU A 251 0.60 0.41 33.88
CA GLU A 251 0.51 1.56 34.76
C GLU A 251 0.25 2.87 34.02
N ARG A 252 0.92 3.06 32.86
CA ARG A 252 0.66 4.20 31.95
C ARG A 252 -0.75 4.19 31.37
N ALA A 253 -1.24 3.02 30.96
CA ALA A 253 -2.58 2.87 30.41
C ALA A 253 -3.66 3.21 31.48
N LYS A 254 -3.47 2.79 32.73
CA LYS A 254 -4.37 3.11 33.86
C LYS A 254 -4.38 4.59 34.22
N THR A 255 -3.27 5.29 34.07
CA THR A 255 -3.18 6.75 34.37
C THR A 255 -3.65 7.65 33.23
N GLY A 256 -4.17 7.09 32.13
CA GLY A 256 -4.68 7.86 30.98
C GLY A 256 -3.61 8.58 30.16
N ASN A 257 -2.33 8.32 30.42
CA ASN A 257 -1.21 8.98 29.72
C ASN A 257 -0.68 8.06 28.61
N VAL A 258 -1.52 7.78 27.61
CA VAL A 258 -1.13 6.97 26.43
C VAL A 258 -0.36 7.86 25.46
N ALA A 259 0.94 8.02 25.71
CA ALA A 259 1.86 8.48 24.67
C ALA A 259 2.02 7.34 23.65
N ALA A 260 1.36 7.46 22.50
CA ALA A 260 1.41 6.47 21.43
C ALA A 260 2.84 6.31 20.90
N GLY A 261 3.32 5.08 20.89
CA GLY A 261 4.37 4.59 20.03
C GLY A 261 5.76 4.46 20.63
N ALA A 262 6.02 3.32 21.27
CA ALA A 262 7.37 2.74 21.27
C ALA A 262 7.30 1.52 20.37
N GLY A 263 7.89 1.64 19.17
CA GLY A 263 8.12 0.50 18.28
C GLY A 263 9.04 -0.48 18.98
N VAL A 264 8.61 -1.72 19.12
CA VAL A 264 9.44 -2.85 19.52
C VAL A 264 10.29 -3.20 18.30
N THR A 265 11.58 -2.84 18.33
CA THR A 265 12.56 -3.41 17.41
C THR A 265 13.05 -4.70 18.01
N GLU A 266 12.83 -5.80 17.31
CA GLU A 266 13.38 -7.12 17.62
C GLU A 266 14.91 -7.07 17.74
N ALA A 267 15.41 -7.55 18.84
CA ALA A 267 16.81 -7.81 19.04
C ALA A 267 17.18 -9.12 18.33
N GLY A 268 17.76 -8.97 17.12
CA GLY A 268 18.44 -10.07 16.45
C GLY A 268 19.68 -10.48 17.25
N GLY A 269 19.74 -11.76 17.63
CA GLY A 269 20.80 -12.37 18.41
C GLY A 269 22.17 -12.31 17.73
N ASP A 270 23.12 -11.91 18.52
CA ASP A 270 24.55 -11.95 18.29
C ASP A 270 25.09 -13.38 18.45
N ALA A 271 25.95 -13.79 17.58
CA ALA A 271 26.88 -14.87 17.81
C ALA A 271 28.22 -14.63 17.12
N GLY A 272 29.19 -14.18 17.90
CA GLY A 272 30.49 -14.83 17.93
C GLY A 272 31.65 -14.26 17.13
N SER A 273 32.54 -13.63 17.85
CA SER A 273 34.03 -13.78 17.87
C SER A 273 34.81 -13.43 16.60
N SER A 274 35.58 -12.46 16.67
CA SER A 274 36.96 -12.25 17.21
C SER A 274 38.04 -12.20 16.12
N PRO A 275 39.24 -11.70 16.44
CA PRO A 275 39.83 -10.63 15.65
C PRO A 275 41.08 -11.12 14.89
N GLY A 276 41.55 -10.32 13.96
CA GLY A 276 42.82 -10.61 13.28
C GLY A 276 43.25 -9.47 12.37
N SER A 277 44.06 -8.64 12.93
CA SER A 277 45.33 -8.08 12.41
C SER A 277 45.51 -7.91 10.91
N GLY A 278 45.64 -6.65 10.43
CA GLY A 278 46.96 -6.15 10.22
C GLY A 278 47.39 -6.01 8.77
N LEU A 279 47.95 -4.83 8.44
CA LEU A 279 48.86 -4.52 7.33
C LEU A 279 48.16 -4.29 5.96
N GLY A 280 48.17 -3.12 5.34
CA GLY A 280 49.36 -2.29 5.02
C GLY A 280 49.77 -2.57 3.59
N GLY A 281 49.77 -1.56 2.75
CA GLY A 281 50.37 -1.67 1.41
C GLY A 281 49.61 -0.88 0.35
N THR A 282 49.87 0.39 0.27
CA THR A 282 50.57 1.13 -0.79
C THR A 282 50.06 1.04 -2.22
N VAL A 283 49.67 2.21 -2.66
CA VAL A 283 49.61 2.81 -3.99
C VAL A 283 50.62 2.23 -4.99
N GLU A 284 50.16 1.94 -6.22
CA GLU A 284 50.96 2.14 -7.42
C GLU A 284 50.12 2.47 -8.65
N GLU A 285 50.42 3.58 -9.23
CA GLU A 285 50.06 4.08 -10.56
C GLU A 285 50.70 3.22 -11.64
N MET A 286 50.12 3.24 -12.77
CA MET A 286 50.69 3.19 -14.18
C MET A 286 49.66 2.47 -15.05
N GLY A 287 49.24 2.92 -16.22
CA GLY A 287 49.82 3.77 -17.21
C GLY A 287 49.36 3.24 -18.57
N SER A 288 48.89 4.16 -19.39
CA SER A 288 48.88 4.15 -20.89
C SER A 288 48.36 2.97 -21.71
N GLY A 289 47.40 3.31 -22.60
CA GLY A 289 46.93 2.60 -23.81
C GLY A 289 48.05 2.26 -24.83
N PRO A 290 47.78 2.03 -26.14
CA PRO A 290 46.60 2.27 -26.96
C PRO A 290 46.31 1.16 -28.02
N ALA A 291 45.22 1.35 -28.80
CA ALA A 291 45.03 1.04 -30.22
C ALA A 291 44.91 -0.41 -30.72
N GLY A 292 43.89 -0.67 -31.57
CA GLY A 292 44.08 -1.50 -32.70
C GLY A 292 42.95 -2.45 -33.11
N ARG A 293 42.11 -1.92 -34.00
CA ARG A 293 41.26 -2.56 -35.05
C ARG A 293 39.82 -2.85 -34.67
#